data_8798c962a6723bed31500e4a4d5d0f6e
#
_entry.id   8798c962a6723bed31500e4a4d5d0f6e
#
_cell.length_a   1.000
_cell.length_b   1.000
_cell.length_c   1.000
_cell.angle_alpha   90.00
_cell.angle_beta   90.00
_cell.angle_gamma   90.00
#
_symmetry.space_group_name_H-M   'P 1'
#
loop_
_entity.id
_entity.type
_entity.pdbx_description
1 polymer ?
#
loop_
_entity_poly.entity_id
_entity_poly.type
_entity_poly.pdbx_seq_one_letter_code
_entity_poly.pdbx_strand_id
1 'polypeptide(L)'
;EPLFAQEYKDFIYQTMVECKTGQDRLVAPLADKGVVIGHKTGTGDLNAKGQQIGCNDIGFVLLPDGRTYSIAVFVKDSEESFAENSKIIADISRIVYEYMMQSAK
;
A
#
# COMPACT_ATOMS: atom_id res chain seq x y z
N GLU A 1 -14.23 22.77 1.61
CA GLU A 1 -12.98 23.55 1.70
C GLU A 1 -11.77 22.62 1.87
N PRO A 2 -10.74 22.72 1.02
CA PRO A 2 -9.58 21.85 1.16
C PRO A 2 -8.86 22.09 2.49
N LEU A 3 -8.45 21.00 3.12
CA LEU A 3 -7.70 21.07 4.38
C LEU A 3 -6.29 21.58 4.15
N PHE A 4 -5.69 21.29 3.00
CA PHE A 4 -4.33 21.67 2.65
C PHE A 4 -4.32 22.45 1.34
N ALA A 5 -3.33 23.35 1.20
CA ALA A 5 -3.08 24.02 -0.06
C ALA A 5 -2.68 23.00 -1.15
N GLN A 6 -3.01 23.31 -2.40
CA GLN A 6 -2.77 22.38 -3.51
C GLN A 6 -1.28 22.00 -3.64
N GLU A 7 -0.38 22.95 -3.40
CA GLU A 7 1.05 22.67 -3.50
C GLU A 7 1.50 21.59 -2.51
N TYR A 8 0.92 21.57 -1.30
CA TYR A 8 1.25 20.55 -0.31
C TYR A 8 0.67 19.21 -0.71
N LYS A 9 -0.54 19.20 -1.26
CA LYS A 9 -1.15 17.95 -1.75
C LYS A 9 -0.34 17.36 -2.90
N ASP A 10 0.13 18.20 -3.80
CA ASP A 10 0.96 17.77 -4.92
C ASP A 10 2.28 17.19 -4.44
N PHE A 11 2.88 17.82 -3.42
CA PHE A 11 4.12 17.34 -2.84
C PHE A 11 3.95 15.97 -2.20
N ILE A 12 2.88 15.80 -1.41
CA ILE A 12 2.59 14.53 -0.75
C ILE A 12 2.33 13.44 -1.80
N TYR A 13 1.51 13.75 -2.80
CA TYR A 13 1.19 12.82 -3.88
C TYR A 13 2.48 12.35 -4.56
N GLN A 14 3.32 13.29 -4.98
CA GLN A 14 4.54 12.97 -5.70
C GLN A 14 5.50 12.17 -4.84
N THR A 15 5.63 12.54 -3.57
CA THR A 15 6.49 11.84 -2.63
C THR A 15 6.06 10.38 -2.48
N MET A 16 4.75 10.14 -2.36
CA MET A 16 4.22 8.79 -2.19
C MET A 16 4.39 7.96 -3.47
N VAL A 17 4.21 8.58 -4.65
CA VAL A 17 4.39 7.88 -5.93
C VAL A 17 5.85 7.49 -6.13
N GLU A 18 6.78 8.32 -5.66
CA GLU A 18 8.21 8.07 -5.80
C GLU A 18 8.79 7.16 -4.71
N CYS A 19 7.95 6.68 -3.79
CA CYS A 19 8.39 5.80 -2.71
C CYS A 19 9.05 4.54 -3.26
N LYS A 20 10.25 4.22 -2.75
CA LYS A 20 11.04 3.07 -3.19
C LYS A 20 11.07 1.93 -2.19
N THR A 21 10.64 2.17 -0.95
CA THR A 21 10.62 1.13 0.08
C THR A 21 9.37 0.27 -0.06
N GLY A 22 9.44 -0.97 0.42
CA GLY A 22 8.27 -1.84 0.48
C GLY A 22 7.67 -2.19 -0.87
N GLN A 23 8.51 -2.33 -1.90
CA GLN A 23 8.03 -2.70 -3.23
C GLN A 23 7.43 -4.11 -3.25
N ASP A 24 7.64 -4.88 -2.21
CA ASP A 24 7.11 -6.23 -2.04
C ASP A 24 5.75 -6.26 -1.32
N ARG A 25 5.17 -5.10 -1.04
CA ARG A 25 3.88 -4.98 -0.35
C ARG A 25 2.78 -4.56 -1.33
N LEU A 26 2.14 -3.42 -1.13
CA LEU A 26 1.02 -3.00 -1.98
C LEU A 26 1.36 -2.97 -3.46
N VAL A 27 2.58 -2.60 -3.80
CA VAL A 27 3.02 -2.40 -5.19
C VAL A 27 3.20 -3.72 -5.92
N ALA A 28 3.68 -4.76 -5.24
CA ALA A 28 4.14 -5.99 -5.89
C ALA A 28 3.17 -6.55 -6.93
N PRO A 29 1.88 -6.76 -6.60
CA PRO A 29 0.96 -7.35 -7.59
C PRO A 29 0.48 -6.36 -8.65
N LEU A 30 0.79 -5.08 -8.50
CA LEU A 30 0.26 -4.02 -9.37
C LEU A 30 1.31 -3.45 -10.31
N ALA A 31 2.56 -3.90 -10.20
CA ALA A 31 3.69 -3.28 -10.91
C ALA A 31 3.52 -3.31 -12.44
N ASP A 32 2.79 -4.27 -12.98
CA ASP A 32 2.60 -4.44 -14.42
C ASP A 32 1.16 -4.16 -14.86
N LYS A 33 0.36 -3.48 -14.03
CA LYS A 33 -1.07 -3.27 -14.30
C LYS A 33 -1.40 -1.91 -14.91
N GLY A 34 -0.40 -1.08 -15.17
CA GLY A 34 -0.66 0.24 -15.76
C GLY A 34 -1.31 1.23 -14.80
N VAL A 35 -1.18 1.00 -13.51
CA VAL A 35 -1.73 1.90 -12.48
C VAL A 35 -0.66 2.86 -11.99
N VAL A 36 -1.10 3.98 -11.43
CA VAL A 36 -0.23 4.85 -10.63
C VAL A 36 -0.52 4.51 -9.17
N ILE A 37 0.53 4.21 -8.42
CA ILE A 37 0.39 3.87 -7.00
C ILE A 37 1.34 4.73 -6.18
N GLY A 38 0.79 5.36 -5.13
CA GLY A 38 1.60 6.07 -4.14
C GLY A 38 1.39 5.40 -2.80
N HIS A 39 2.47 5.25 -2.01
CA HIS A 39 2.34 4.54 -0.75
C HIS A 39 3.40 4.96 0.26
N LYS A 40 3.19 4.54 1.52
CA LYS A 40 4.16 4.73 2.61
C LYS A 40 4.10 3.52 3.51
N THR A 41 5.26 2.90 3.70
CA THR A 41 5.39 1.71 4.54
C THR A 41 5.67 2.08 6.00
N GLY A 42 5.38 1.15 6.88
CA GLY A 42 5.82 1.18 8.27
C GLY A 42 6.25 -0.22 8.66
N THR A 43 7.41 -0.34 9.31
CA THR A 43 7.97 -1.64 9.66
C THR A 43 8.49 -1.57 11.08
N GLY A 44 7.93 -2.40 11.97
CA GLY A 44 8.32 -2.48 13.36
C GLY A 44 9.26 -3.63 13.62
N ASP A 45 9.90 -3.58 14.78
CA ASP A 45 10.81 -4.63 15.23
C ASP A 45 10.04 -5.78 15.86
N LEU A 46 10.78 -6.77 16.35
CA LEU A 46 10.22 -7.89 17.10
C LEU A 46 9.96 -7.49 18.56
N ASN A 47 8.89 -8.01 19.12
CA ASN A 47 8.63 -7.86 20.56
C ASN A 47 9.31 -8.99 21.34
N ALA A 48 9.08 -9.03 22.66
CA ALA A 48 9.71 -10.02 23.53
C ALA A 48 9.31 -11.46 23.19
N LYS A 49 8.19 -11.65 22.49
CA LYS A 49 7.69 -12.97 22.10
C LYS A 49 8.18 -13.36 20.69
N GLY A 50 9.02 -12.55 20.06
CA GLY A 50 9.50 -12.81 18.71
C GLY A 50 8.51 -12.48 17.62
N GLN A 51 7.44 -11.74 17.94
CA GLN A 51 6.44 -11.31 16.96
C GLN A 51 6.83 -9.96 16.39
N GLN A 52 6.65 -9.78 15.07
CA GLN A 52 6.81 -8.45 14.45
C GLN A 52 5.65 -7.57 14.91
N ILE A 53 5.95 -6.46 15.59
CA ILE A 53 4.93 -5.62 16.21
C ILE A 53 4.12 -4.84 15.19
N GLY A 54 4.69 -4.59 14.02
CA GLY A 54 3.95 -3.89 12.97
C GLY A 54 4.59 -4.08 11.61
N CYS A 55 3.77 -4.34 10.61
CA CYS A 55 4.18 -4.37 9.22
C CYS A 55 3.00 -3.83 8.43
N ASN A 56 3.18 -2.68 7.77
CA ASN A 56 2.04 -2.06 7.12
C ASN A 56 2.46 -1.29 5.88
N ASP A 57 1.44 -0.97 5.09
CA ASP A 57 1.59 -0.12 3.91
C ASP A 57 0.24 0.55 3.70
N ILE A 58 0.26 1.85 3.46
CA ILE A 58 -0.94 2.61 3.15
C ILE A 58 -0.71 3.35 1.84
N GLY A 59 -1.76 3.53 1.07
CA GLY A 59 -1.58 4.20 -0.20
C GLY A 59 -2.85 4.44 -0.97
N PHE A 60 -2.66 4.89 -2.19
CA PHE A 60 -3.74 5.11 -3.15
C PHE A 60 -3.34 4.52 -4.48
N VAL A 61 -4.35 4.15 -5.26
CA VAL A 61 -4.15 3.59 -6.59
C VAL A 61 -5.03 4.34 -7.58
N LEU A 62 -4.42 4.83 -8.65
CA LEU A 62 -5.13 5.45 -9.77
C LEU A 62 -5.21 4.43 -10.89
N LEU A 63 -6.43 3.97 -11.18
CA LEU A 63 -6.67 2.96 -12.19
C LEU A 63 -6.60 3.54 -13.59
N PRO A 64 -6.34 2.71 -14.61
CA PRO A 64 -6.25 3.20 -15.99
C PRO A 64 -7.53 3.89 -16.49
N ASP A 65 -8.69 3.55 -15.91
CA ASP A 65 -9.97 4.15 -16.31
C ASP A 65 -10.28 5.46 -15.57
N GLY A 66 -9.33 5.95 -14.74
CA GLY A 66 -9.49 7.21 -14.03
C GLY A 66 -10.06 7.11 -12.63
N ARG A 67 -10.56 5.93 -12.25
CA ARG A 67 -11.04 5.72 -10.87
C ARG A 67 -9.86 5.62 -9.92
N THR A 68 -10.09 5.96 -8.67
CA THR A 68 -9.07 5.83 -7.63
C THR A 68 -9.64 5.09 -6.43
N TYR A 69 -8.73 4.45 -5.67
CA TYR A 69 -9.10 3.94 -4.36
C TYR A 69 -7.93 4.13 -3.40
N SER A 70 -8.26 4.20 -2.12
CA SER A 70 -7.27 4.24 -1.05
C SER A 70 -7.30 2.91 -0.32
N ILE A 71 -6.14 2.48 0.14
CA ILE A 71 -6.00 1.19 0.81
C ILE A 71 -5.01 1.32 1.96
N ALA A 72 -5.32 0.70 3.09
CA ALA A 72 -4.43 0.66 4.24
C ALA A 72 -4.46 -0.76 4.79
N VAL A 73 -3.29 -1.37 4.95
CA VAL A 73 -3.17 -2.72 5.49
C VAL A 73 -2.18 -2.69 6.65
N PHE A 74 -2.63 -3.18 7.79
CA PHE A 74 -1.83 -3.24 9.00
C PHE A 74 -1.76 -4.69 9.48
N VAL A 75 -0.55 -5.22 9.63
CA VAL A 75 -0.29 -6.52 10.25
C VAL A 75 0.33 -6.24 11.60
N LYS A 76 -0.27 -6.76 12.67
CA LYS A 76 0.15 -6.48 14.04
C LYS A 76 0.49 -7.76 14.78
N ASP A 77 1.58 -7.71 15.55
CA ASP A 77 1.99 -8.81 16.45
C ASP A 77 2.03 -10.16 15.72
N SER A 78 2.67 -10.16 14.56
CA SER A 78 2.69 -11.33 13.68
C SER A 78 3.81 -12.29 14.07
N GLU A 79 3.48 -13.59 14.10
CA GLU A 79 4.46 -14.65 14.30
C GLU A 79 5.13 -15.08 12.99
N GLU A 80 4.65 -14.55 11.86
CA GLU A 80 5.22 -14.88 10.55
C GLU A 80 6.50 -14.09 10.30
N SER A 81 7.29 -14.53 9.31
CA SER A 81 8.51 -13.83 8.91
C SER A 81 8.16 -12.46 8.33
N PHE A 82 9.16 -11.58 8.29
CA PHE A 82 8.99 -10.26 7.66
C PHE A 82 8.57 -10.41 6.20
N ALA A 83 9.17 -11.36 5.49
CA ALA A 83 8.82 -11.61 4.09
C ALA A 83 7.39 -12.10 3.95
N GLU A 84 6.93 -12.96 4.85
CA GLU A 84 5.55 -13.46 4.81
C GLU A 84 4.56 -12.36 5.12
N ASN A 85 4.89 -11.46 6.07
CA ASN A 85 4.02 -10.34 6.40
C ASN A 85 3.87 -9.39 5.21
N SER A 86 4.96 -9.14 4.48
CA SER A 86 4.91 -8.32 3.27
C SER A 86 4.07 -9.01 2.19
N LYS A 87 4.17 -10.32 2.06
CA LYS A 87 3.39 -11.09 1.11
C LYS A 87 1.89 -11.04 1.43
N ILE A 88 1.53 -11.07 2.71
CA ILE A 88 0.14 -10.92 3.12
C ILE A 88 -0.43 -9.59 2.61
N ILE A 89 0.34 -8.51 2.78
CA ILE A 89 -0.07 -7.19 2.30
C ILE A 89 -0.23 -7.21 0.77
N ALA A 90 0.72 -7.82 0.07
CA ALA A 90 0.66 -7.94 -1.39
C ALA A 90 -0.57 -8.72 -1.85
N ASP A 91 -0.89 -9.82 -1.18
CA ASP A 91 -2.05 -10.65 -1.53
C ASP A 91 -3.35 -9.86 -1.33
N ILE A 92 -3.46 -9.09 -0.25
CA ILE A 92 -4.64 -8.26 0.00
C ILE A 92 -4.74 -7.19 -1.09
N SER A 93 -3.63 -6.56 -1.44
CA SER A 93 -3.59 -5.54 -2.50
C SER A 93 -4.10 -6.11 -3.83
N ARG A 94 -3.66 -7.32 -4.18
CA ARG A 94 -4.09 -7.99 -5.41
C ARG A 94 -5.60 -8.25 -5.39
N ILE A 95 -6.12 -8.74 -4.28
CA ILE A 95 -7.54 -9.05 -4.14
C ILE A 95 -8.38 -7.78 -4.29
N VAL A 96 -7.97 -6.70 -3.65
CA VAL A 96 -8.69 -5.42 -3.74
C VAL A 96 -8.65 -4.89 -5.16
N TYR A 97 -7.49 -4.95 -5.82
CA TYR A 97 -7.36 -4.52 -7.21
C TYR A 97 -8.30 -5.30 -8.12
N GLU A 98 -8.31 -6.62 -7.98
CA GLU A 98 -9.18 -7.48 -8.80
C GLU A 98 -10.65 -7.16 -8.58
N TYR A 99 -11.02 -6.92 -7.33
CA TYR A 99 -12.40 -6.52 -7.00
C TYR A 99 -12.76 -5.20 -7.68
N MET A 100 -11.87 -4.20 -7.60
CA MET A 100 -12.13 -2.89 -8.18
C MET A 100 -12.26 -2.96 -9.71
N MET A 101 -11.41 -3.77 -10.34
CA MET A 101 -11.47 -3.93 -11.79
C MET A 101 -12.72 -4.68 -12.22
N GLN A 102 -13.14 -5.67 -11.44
CA GLN A 102 -14.37 -6.42 -11.71
C GLN A 102 -15.60 -5.54 -11.58
N SER A 103 -15.63 -4.67 -10.59
CA SER A 103 -16.78 -3.80 -10.36
C SER A 103 -16.89 -2.66 -11.39
N ALA A 104 -15.91 -2.53 -12.29
CA ALA A 104 -15.96 -1.55 -13.38
C ALA A 104 -16.93 -1.94 -14.49
N LYS A 105 -17.42 -3.16 -14.48
CA LYS A 105 -18.30 -3.65 -15.54
C LYS A 105 -19.75 -3.23 -15.38
#